data_3a1568fc944339a33bc54a824c82abf6
#
_entry.id   3a1568fc944339a33bc54a824c82abf6
#
_cell.length_a   1.000
_cell.length_b   1.000
_cell.length_c   1.000
_cell.angle_alpha   90.00
_cell.angle_beta   90.00
_cell.angle_gamma   90.00
#
_symmetry.space_group_name_H-M   'P 1'
#
loop_
_entity.id
_entity.type
_entity.pdbx_description
1 polymer ?
#
loop_
_entity_poly.entity_id
_entity_poly.type
_entity_poly.pdbx_seq_one_letter_code
_entity_poly.pdbx_strand_id
1 'polypeptide(L)'
;LNTTKDTVRHYENMNLLKPTKQTYQKEYNEKDIKNFKLIKELQNYGLSLKDIQLIFELKNTYQCGDIELIKKTVDTLTSHLEQLKKEEEDIHKRRILLEQELKDLQEYIRLEGRH
;
A
#
# COMPACT_ATOMS: atom_id res chain seq x y z
N LEU A 1 -19.86 -6.28 -0.45
CA LEU A 1 -18.44 -6.02 -0.23
C LEU A 1 -17.88 -7.05 0.74
N ASN A 2 -16.85 -7.79 0.31
CA ASN A 2 -16.18 -8.78 1.15
C ASN A 2 -15.16 -8.10 2.06
N THR A 3 -15.66 -7.40 3.09
CA THR A 3 -14.81 -6.68 4.01
C THR A 3 -15.53 -6.49 5.35
N THR A 4 -14.78 -6.15 6.39
CA THR A 4 -15.36 -5.90 7.69
C THR A 4 -15.98 -4.50 7.77
N LYS A 5 -16.96 -4.34 8.65
CA LYS A 5 -17.59 -3.03 8.90
C LYS A 5 -16.55 -2.01 9.40
N ASP A 6 -15.60 -2.46 10.19
CA ASP A 6 -14.54 -1.59 10.73
C ASP A 6 -13.65 -1.03 9.63
N THR A 7 -13.31 -1.86 8.63
CA THR A 7 -12.52 -1.42 7.48
C THR A 7 -13.26 -0.36 6.68
N VAL A 8 -14.54 -0.59 6.40
CA VAL A 8 -15.38 0.37 5.66
C VAL A 8 -15.51 1.68 6.43
N ARG A 9 -15.74 1.60 7.75
CA ARG A 9 -15.84 2.79 8.61
C ARG A 9 -14.53 3.58 8.62
N HIS A 10 -13.41 2.89 8.66
CA HIS A 10 -12.11 3.53 8.60
C HIS A 10 -11.92 4.32 7.30
N TYR A 11 -12.32 3.74 6.18
CA TYR A 11 -12.25 4.40 4.88
C TYR A 11 -13.19 5.62 4.82
N GLU A 12 -14.37 5.53 5.44
CA GLU A 12 -15.29 6.67 5.54
C GLU A 12 -14.68 7.79 6.36
N ASN A 13 -14.03 7.46 7.48
CA ASN A 13 -13.38 8.44 8.35
C ASN A 13 -12.22 9.16 7.64
N MET A 14 -11.60 8.50 6.67
CA MET A 14 -10.55 9.10 5.85
C MET A 14 -11.08 9.81 4.60
N ASN A 15 -12.39 9.92 4.46
CA ASN A 15 -13.06 10.52 3.29
C ASN A 15 -12.77 9.77 1.98
N LEU A 16 -12.44 8.48 2.07
CA LEU A 16 -12.22 7.63 0.90
C LEU A 16 -13.52 7.03 0.37
N LEU A 17 -14.51 6.86 1.23
CA LEU A 17 -15.85 6.42 0.88
C LEU A 17 -16.86 7.39 1.42
N LYS A 18 -17.88 7.72 0.62
CA LYS A 18 -18.97 8.61 1.01
C LYS A 18 -20.29 7.92 0.70
N PRO A 19 -21.00 7.41 1.73
CA PRO A 19 -22.30 6.79 1.50
C PRO A 19 -23.33 7.81 1.01
N THR A 20 -24.22 7.37 0.10
CA THR A 20 -25.22 8.24 -0.51
C THR A 20 -26.40 8.54 0.41
N LYS A 21 -26.63 7.70 1.41
CA LYS A 21 -27.69 7.87 2.39
C LYS A 21 -27.18 7.70 3.80
N GLN A 22 -27.54 8.66 4.66
CA GLN A 22 -27.25 8.60 6.09
C GLN A 22 -28.46 8.02 6.83
N THR A 23 -28.63 6.71 6.74
CA THR A 23 -29.67 5.98 7.48
C THR A 23 -29.01 4.89 8.30
N TYR A 24 -29.79 4.16 9.09
CA TYR A 24 -29.28 3.01 9.85
C TYR A 24 -28.61 1.97 8.97
N GLN A 25 -29.03 1.90 7.70
CA GLN A 25 -28.39 1.06 6.70
C GLN A 25 -27.77 1.99 5.65
N LYS A 26 -26.46 2.07 5.67
CA LYS A 26 -25.71 2.84 4.68
C LYS A 26 -25.76 2.12 3.33
N GLU A 27 -26.24 2.84 2.32
CA GLU A 27 -26.24 2.32 0.96
C GLU A 27 -25.08 2.91 0.17
N TYR A 28 -24.40 2.05 -0.59
CA TYR A 28 -23.28 2.43 -1.43
C TYR A 28 -23.70 2.31 -2.89
N ASN A 29 -23.41 3.35 -3.69
CA ASN A 29 -23.68 3.33 -5.12
C ASN A 29 -22.48 2.68 -5.87
N GLU A 30 -22.60 2.59 -7.20
CA GLU A 30 -21.54 2.01 -8.04
C GLU A 30 -20.22 2.75 -7.91
N LYS A 31 -20.27 4.07 -7.75
CA LYS A 31 -19.06 4.89 -7.58
C LYS A 31 -18.33 4.52 -6.29
N ASP A 32 -19.08 4.32 -5.21
CA ASP A 32 -18.49 3.92 -3.92
C ASP A 32 -17.85 2.54 -4.01
N ILE A 33 -18.50 1.61 -4.70
CA ILE A 33 -17.96 0.27 -4.92
C ILE A 33 -16.68 0.32 -5.74
N LYS A 34 -16.64 1.13 -6.80
CA LYS A 34 -15.43 1.32 -7.62
C LYS A 34 -14.31 1.93 -6.79
N ASN A 35 -14.62 2.92 -5.96
CA ASN A 35 -13.64 3.54 -5.08
C ASN A 35 -13.09 2.54 -4.06
N PHE A 36 -13.94 1.70 -3.50
CA PHE A 36 -13.52 0.65 -2.58
C PHE A 36 -12.54 -0.33 -3.26
N LYS A 37 -12.88 -0.77 -4.48
CA LYS A 37 -12.01 -1.67 -5.25
C LYS A 37 -10.66 -1.02 -5.56
N LEU A 38 -10.67 0.27 -5.92
CA LEU A 38 -9.45 1.01 -6.20
C LEU A 38 -8.57 1.12 -4.94
N ILE A 39 -9.19 1.39 -3.78
CA ILE A 39 -8.47 1.44 -2.51
C ILE A 39 -7.75 0.11 -2.25
N LYS A 40 -8.46 -1.00 -2.42
CA LYS A 40 -7.89 -2.33 -2.21
C LYS A 40 -6.74 -2.61 -3.18
N GLU A 41 -6.88 -2.23 -4.43
CA GLU A 41 -5.84 -2.39 -5.44
C GLU A 41 -4.59 -1.59 -5.07
N LEU A 42 -4.75 -0.33 -4.68
CA LEU A 42 -3.63 0.52 -4.28
C LEU A 42 -2.94 0.00 -3.02
N GLN A 43 -3.72 -0.56 -2.07
CA GLN A 43 -3.15 -1.22 -0.89
C GLN A 43 -2.33 -2.45 -1.26
N ASN A 44 -2.75 -3.20 -2.28
CA ASN A 44 -2.00 -4.35 -2.78
C ASN A 44 -0.65 -3.95 -3.36
N TYR A 45 -0.53 -2.73 -3.88
CA TYR A 45 0.76 -2.20 -4.35
C TYR A 45 1.63 -1.71 -3.19
N GLY A 46 1.13 -1.77 -1.97
CA GLY A 46 1.89 -1.37 -0.79
C GLY A 46 1.75 0.10 -0.41
N LEU A 47 0.84 0.84 -1.05
CA LEU A 47 0.60 2.23 -0.67
C LEU A 47 -0.10 2.30 0.69
N SER A 48 0.29 3.27 1.51
CA SER A 48 -0.37 3.53 2.77
C SER A 48 -1.73 4.16 2.53
N LEU A 49 -2.63 4.07 3.52
CA LEU A 49 -3.92 4.75 3.44
C LEU A 49 -3.76 6.26 3.30
N LYS A 50 -2.70 6.82 3.87
CA LYS A 50 -2.40 8.24 3.74
C LYS A 50 -2.08 8.62 2.29
N ASP A 51 -1.29 7.80 1.58
CA ASP A 51 -0.98 8.02 0.18
C ASP A 51 -2.23 7.89 -0.68
N ILE A 52 -3.09 6.90 -0.37
CA ILE A 52 -4.34 6.69 -1.06
C ILE A 52 -5.27 7.89 -0.86
N GLN A 53 -5.33 8.40 0.38
CA GLN A 53 -6.11 9.59 0.70
C GLN A 53 -5.67 10.79 -0.15
N LEU A 54 -4.36 10.98 -0.30
CA LEU A 54 -3.82 12.05 -1.13
C LEU A 54 -4.25 11.90 -2.59
N ILE A 55 -4.21 10.68 -3.14
CA ILE A 55 -4.66 10.41 -4.51
C ILE A 55 -6.14 10.76 -4.66
N PHE A 56 -6.98 10.39 -3.68
CA PHE A 56 -8.41 10.72 -3.72
C PHE A 56 -8.67 12.21 -3.59
N GLU A 57 -7.88 12.92 -2.80
CA GLU A 57 -7.98 14.38 -2.70
C GLU A 57 -7.66 15.03 -4.05
N LEU A 58 -6.64 14.56 -4.75
CA LEU A 58 -6.29 15.04 -6.09
C LEU A 58 -7.43 14.75 -7.08
N LYS A 59 -8.03 13.56 -6.99
CA LYS A 59 -9.17 13.17 -7.83
C LYS A 59 -10.37 14.08 -7.61
N ASN A 60 -10.63 14.52 -6.36
CA ASN A 60 -11.73 15.41 -6.04
C ASN A 60 -11.48 16.86 -6.50
N THR A 61 -10.21 17.26 -6.56
CA THR A 61 -9.81 18.61 -6.99
C THR A 61 -9.82 18.74 -8.51
N TYR A 62 -9.41 17.71 -9.23
CA TYR A 62 -9.33 17.71 -10.70
C TYR A 62 -10.39 16.76 -11.27
N GLN A 63 -10.87 17.06 -12.47
CA GLN A 63 -11.83 16.19 -13.15
C GLN A 63 -11.16 14.89 -13.57
N CYS A 64 -11.94 13.80 -13.60
CA CYS A 64 -11.47 12.52 -14.07
C CYS A 64 -10.98 12.64 -15.52
N GLY A 65 -9.78 12.15 -15.80
CA GLY A 65 -9.13 12.27 -17.11
C GLY A 65 -8.33 13.55 -17.29
N ASP A 66 -8.30 14.41 -16.28
CA ASP A 66 -7.48 15.61 -16.32
C ASP A 66 -5.99 15.24 -16.32
N ILE A 67 -5.23 15.85 -17.25
CA ILE A 67 -3.80 15.58 -17.39
C ILE A 67 -3.03 15.93 -16.12
N GLU A 68 -3.40 17.02 -15.44
CA GLU A 68 -2.71 17.42 -14.21
C GLU A 68 -2.93 16.39 -13.08
N LEU A 69 -4.12 15.83 -12.97
CA LEU A 69 -4.40 14.75 -12.01
C LEU A 69 -3.53 13.53 -12.33
N ILE A 70 -3.48 13.15 -13.59
CA ILE A 70 -2.69 11.99 -14.04
C ILE A 70 -1.21 12.22 -13.74
N LYS A 71 -0.66 13.39 -14.03
CA LYS A 71 0.73 13.73 -13.74
C LYS A 71 1.06 13.64 -12.26
N LYS A 72 0.18 14.18 -11.40
CA LYS A 72 0.39 14.15 -9.96
C LYS A 72 0.30 12.73 -9.42
N THR A 73 -0.59 11.92 -9.97
CA THR A 73 -0.70 10.51 -9.61
C THR A 73 0.57 9.75 -10.03
N VAL A 74 1.08 10.01 -11.23
CA VAL A 74 2.34 9.42 -11.71
C VAL A 74 3.49 9.77 -10.76
N ASP A 75 3.59 11.03 -10.35
CA ASP A 75 4.64 11.47 -9.43
C ASP A 75 4.57 10.73 -8.09
N THR A 76 3.36 10.60 -7.53
CA THR A 76 3.14 9.88 -6.27
C THR A 76 3.54 8.42 -6.39
N LEU A 77 3.11 7.75 -7.45
CA LEU A 77 3.42 6.34 -7.68
C LEU A 77 4.90 6.13 -7.97
N THR A 78 5.53 7.06 -8.69
CA THR A 78 6.96 7.00 -8.98
C THR A 78 7.77 7.08 -7.68
N SER A 79 7.43 8.01 -6.80
CA SER A 79 8.10 8.14 -5.50
C SER A 79 7.96 6.86 -4.67
N HIS A 80 6.77 6.26 -4.68
CA HIS A 80 6.53 5.00 -3.97
C HIS A 80 7.37 3.86 -4.56
N LEU A 81 7.44 3.78 -5.89
CA LEU A 81 8.25 2.78 -6.57
C LEU A 81 9.73 2.91 -6.20
N GLU A 82 10.26 4.13 -6.18
CA GLU A 82 11.65 4.37 -5.79
C GLU A 82 11.92 3.93 -4.35
N GLN A 83 10.96 4.17 -3.46
CA GLN A 83 11.06 3.72 -2.07
C GLN A 83 11.09 2.20 -1.98
N LEU A 84 10.24 1.50 -2.74
CA LEU A 84 10.22 0.04 -2.78
C LEU A 84 11.53 -0.54 -3.30
N LYS A 85 12.11 0.06 -4.33
CA LYS A 85 13.40 -0.36 -4.88
C LYS A 85 14.50 -0.25 -3.82
N LYS A 86 14.49 0.84 -3.07
CA LYS A 86 15.47 1.06 -2.00
C LYS A 86 15.32 0.05 -0.89
N GLU A 87 14.09 -0.21 -0.46
CA GLU A 87 13.80 -1.22 0.56
C GLU A 87 14.24 -2.62 0.11
N GLU A 88 13.97 -2.96 -1.14
CA GLU A 88 14.36 -4.24 -1.72
C GLU A 88 15.88 -4.39 -1.72
N GLU A 89 16.61 -3.35 -2.10
CA GLU A 89 18.08 -3.34 -2.09
C GLU A 89 18.61 -3.50 -0.68
N ASP A 90 18.04 -2.79 0.30
CA ASP A 90 18.45 -2.88 1.70
C ASP A 90 18.22 -4.29 2.26
N ILE A 91 17.07 -4.88 1.95
CA ILE A 91 16.73 -6.26 2.37
C ILE A 91 17.73 -7.25 1.74
N HIS A 92 18.03 -7.07 0.47
CA HIS A 92 19.00 -7.91 -0.25
C HIS A 92 20.37 -7.89 0.44
N LYS A 93 20.86 -6.70 0.79
CA LYS A 93 22.13 -6.54 1.49
C LYS A 93 22.14 -7.23 2.85
N ARG A 94 21.05 -7.03 3.63
CA ARG A 94 20.91 -7.67 4.94
C ARG A 94 20.90 -9.20 4.82
N ARG A 95 20.20 -9.71 3.83
CA ARG A 95 20.13 -11.15 3.58
C ARG A 95 21.51 -11.73 3.28
N ILE A 96 22.27 -11.08 2.41
CA ILE A 96 23.62 -11.53 2.06
C ILE A 96 24.53 -11.53 3.29
N LEU A 97 24.48 -10.47 4.10
CA LEU A 97 25.29 -10.39 5.33
C LEU A 97 24.93 -11.51 6.31
N LEU A 98 23.65 -11.78 6.47
CA LEU A 98 23.19 -12.83 7.38
C LEU A 98 23.56 -14.22 6.87
N GLU A 99 23.42 -14.45 5.57
CA GLU A 99 23.80 -15.72 4.95
C GLU A 99 25.29 -16.00 5.17
N GLN A 100 26.14 -14.98 5.04
CA GLN A 100 27.58 -15.12 5.26
C GLN A 100 27.88 -15.44 6.72
N GLU A 101 27.24 -14.73 7.65
CA GLU A 101 27.43 -14.99 9.09
C GLU A 101 26.99 -16.40 9.47
N LEU A 102 25.86 -16.83 8.96
CA LEU A 102 25.35 -18.18 9.21
C LEU A 102 26.32 -19.23 8.68
N LYS A 103 26.85 -19.00 7.49
CA LYS A 103 27.82 -19.90 6.86
C LYS A 103 29.10 -20.02 7.70
N ASP A 104 29.59 -18.87 8.21
CA ASP A 104 30.79 -18.86 9.04
C ASP A 104 30.58 -19.61 10.34
N LEU A 105 29.43 -19.45 10.98
CA LEU A 105 29.09 -20.15 12.22
C LEU A 105 28.92 -21.64 11.99
N GLN A 106 28.30 -22.05 10.89
CA GLN A 106 28.14 -23.45 10.53
C GLN A 106 29.50 -24.09 10.28
N GLU A 107 30.41 -23.38 9.64
CA GLU A 107 31.79 -23.86 9.40
C GLU A 107 32.55 -24.03 10.72
N TYR A 108 32.38 -23.08 11.65
CA TYR A 108 32.95 -23.15 12.98
C TYR A 108 32.48 -24.41 13.72
N ILE A 109 31.18 -24.69 13.69
CA ILE A 109 30.59 -25.87 14.32
C ILE A 109 31.17 -27.15 13.68
N ARG A 110 31.28 -27.16 12.35
CA ARG A 110 31.82 -28.30 11.61
C ARG A 110 33.27 -28.58 12.03
N LEU A 111 34.10 -27.57 12.15
CA LEU A 111 35.51 -27.73 12.52
C LEU A 111 35.65 -28.14 13.99
N GLU A 112 34.91 -27.52 14.91
CA GLU A 112 34.97 -27.86 16.33
C GLU A 112 34.33 -29.23 16.63
N GLY A 113 33.33 -29.61 15.85
CA GLY A 113 32.67 -30.90 15.98
C GLY A 113 33.55 -32.12 15.63
N ARG A 114 34.71 -31.88 15.03
CA ARG A 114 35.67 -32.92 14.68
C ARG A 114 36.64 -33.28 15.82
N HIS A 115 36.58 -32.49 16.89
CA HIS A 115 37.40 -32.76 18.08
C HIS A 115 36.63 -33.61 19.11
#